data_772fd0c0c51c81628ce76aba28c8c4f6
#
_entry.id   772fd0c0c51c81628ce76aba28c8c4f6
#
_cell.length_a   1.000
_cell.length_b   1.000
_cell.length_c   1.000
_cell.angle_alpha   90.00
_cell.angle_beta   90.00
_cell.angle_gamma   90.00
#
_symmetry.space_group_name_H-M   'P 1'
#
loop_
_entity.id
_entity.type
_entity.pdbx_description
1 polymer ?
#
loop_
_entity_poly.entity_id
_entity_poly.type
_entity_poly.pdbx_seq_one_letter_code
_entity_poly.pdbx_strand_id
1 'polypeptide(L)'
;MENSHYLAWSADTEIQKAGTSGGAVTMLLRFALENGLVDAVLAVKKRNNSCFDTAPVLINDPDRIQETAGTLHFAPLNMVKMVTDYLDGAMDMRLAVTCKPCDVRAFIELAKRNQVRRDNLFLVGLNCSGTFHPALAEQMIREGFGENPLDLAGEEVEADKLVIALKDGRTREKGLDELAEQGFEMRENCLRCSCRIPRMADIACGKWGNGGDAATFIEICSSKGHEFFDAAVRGGALAVKAAAKVHIEEREQAEARAVEKAQLREKKDLGALQAYAPADRLKFWVEHLERCIKCFGCRDACPICFCRECYLEPYRDCIPGGETPPDIMFQLVRLSHVADSCVNCGQCQDACPMEIPLTRLYNYLNKELQDIFEYRPGMDGDAPPPLTTVAEQELSIDTPCAIGIKSSAG
;
A
#
# COMPACT_ATOMS: atom_id res chain seq x y z
N MET A 1 20.81 -21.24 -2.18
CA MET A 1 20.66 -19.94 -2.85
C MET A 1 21.75 -19.03 -2.33
N GLU A 2 22.56 -18.49 -3.20
CA GLU A 2 23.51 -17.43 -2.87
C GLU A 2 22.74 -16.24 -2.28
N ASN A 3 23.46 -15.44 -1.51
CA ASN A 3 22.96 -14.35 -0.69
C ASN A 3 21.78 -13.60 -1.32
N SER A 4 20.68 -13.41 -0.59
CA SER A 4 19.47 -12.71 -1.06
C SER A 4 19.37 -11.27 -0.55
N HIS A 5 20.37 -10.79 0.20
CA HIS A 5 20.36 -9.50 0.90
C HIS A 5 21.62 -8.69 0.57
N TYR A 6 21.40 -7.46 0.10
CA TYR A 6 22.47 -6.57 -0.34
C TYR A 6 22.28 -5.15 0.19
N LEU A 7 23.38 -4.43 0.37
CA LEU A 7 23.43 -2.99 0.38
C LEU A 7 23.81 -2.54 -1.03
N ALA A 8 23.01 -1.68 -1.64
CA ALA A 8 23.19 -1.25 -3.03
C ALA A 8 23.07 0.27 -3.17
N TRP A 9 23.80 0.81 -4.13
CA TRP A 9 23.72 2.22 -4.52
C TRP A 9 23.97 2.38 -6.01
N SER A 10 23.52 3.51 -6.55
CA SER A 10 23.72 3.85 -7.95
C SER A 10 25.21 4.03 -8.27
N ALA A 11 25.66 3.53 -9.42
CA ALA A 11 26.98 3.86 -9.95
C ALA A 11 27.03 5.29 -10.53
N ASP A 12 25.87 5.87 -10.88
CA ASP A 12 25.72 7.27 -11.30
C ASP A 12 25.64 8.18 -10.07
N THR A 13 26.59 9.10 -9.94
CA THR A 13 26.71 10.00 -8.78
C THR A 13 25.58 11.01 -8.66
N GLU A 14 24.97 11.42 -9.77
CA GLU A 14 23.83 12.37 -9.74
C GLU A 14 22.55 11.67 -9.27
N ILE A 15 22.31 10.44 -9.73
CA ILE A 15 21.21 9.61 -9.24
C ILE A 15 21.42 9.25 -7.75
N GLN A 16 22.67 8.96 -7.36
CA GLN A 16 23.01 8.68 -5.97
C GLN A 16 22.67 9.85 -5.05
N LYS A 17 23.01 11.08 -5.44
CA LYS A 17 22.71 12.31 -4.69
C LYS A 17 21.21 12.64 -4.65
N ALA A 18 20.49 12.40 -5.75
CA ALA A 18 19.05 12.65 -5.84
C ALA A 18 18.23 11.65 -5.01
N GLY A 19 18.77 10.47 -4.77
CA GLY A 19 18.11 9.40 -3.98
C GLY A 19 18.25 9.61 -2.47
N THR A 20 17.24 9.22 -1.71
CA THR A 20 17.24 9.31 -0.23
C THR A 20 18.23 8.32 0.41
N SER A 21 18.50 7.19 -0.25
CA SER A 21 19.40 6.12 0.24
C SER A 21 20.21 5.52 -0.91
N GLY A 22 21.09 6.32 -1.52
CA GLY A 22 22.03 5.87 -2.55
C GLY A 22 21.46 5.67 -3.95
N GLY A 23 20.18 5.95 -4.21
CA GLY A 23 19.59 5.97 -5.55
C GLY A 23 19.48 4.62 -6.27
N ALA A 24 19.64 3.49 -5.56
CA ALA A 24 19.67 2.15 -6.18
C ALA A 24 18.36 1.81 -6.90
N VAL A 25 17.21 2.15 -6.33
CA VAL A 25 15.89 1.89 -6.97
C VAL A 25 15.76 2.67 -8.28
N THR A 26 16.08 3.97 -8.26
CA THR A 26 16.03 4.83 -9.45
C THR A 26 16.95 4.30 -10.55
N MET A 27 18.18 3.88 -10.19
CA MET A 27 19.13 3.33 -11.13
C MET A 27 18.69 1.98 -11.71
N LEU A 28 18.12 1.10 -10.88
CA LEU A 28 17.60 -0.19 -11.33
C LEU A 28 16.47 0.00 -12.37
N LEU A 29 15.56 0.94 -12.12
CA LEU A 29 14.47 1.26 -13.03
C LEU A 29 14.99 1.88 -14.35
N ARG A 30 15.97 2.77 -14.27
CA ARG A 30 16.65 3.32 -15.45
C ARG A 30 17.30 2.22 -16.27
N PHE A 31 18.09 1.37 -15.64
CA PHE A 31 18.75 0.23 -16.28
C PHE A 31 17.76 -0.71 -16.97
N ALA A 32 16.62 -0.99 -16.31
CA ALA A 32 15.60 -1.86 -16.87
C ALA A 32 14.99 -1.30 -18.16
N LEU A 33 14.81 0.03 -18.26
CA LEU A 33 14.36 0.71 -19.49
C LEU A 33 15.45 0.71 -20.56
N GLU A 34 16.68 1.12 -20.23
CA GLU A 34 17.80 1.21 -21.16
C GLU A 34 18.11 -0.13 -21.84
N ASN A 35 17.92 -1.23 -21.12
CA ASN A 35 18.21 -2.58 -21.62
C ASN A 35 16.96 -3.32 -22.12
N GLY A 36 15.84 -2.64 -22.26
CA GLY A 36 14.60 -3.22 -22.77
C GLY A 36 14.07 -4.40 -21.93
N LEU A 37 14.36 -4.45 -20.63
CA LEU A 37 13.80 -5.44 -19.72
C LEU A 37 12.32 -5.14 -19.43
N VAL A 38 11.95 -3.87 -19.44
CA VAL A 38 10.58 -3.37 -19.37
C VAL A 38 10.32 -2.33 -20.45
N ASP A 39 9.06 -2.14 -20.81
CA ASP A 39 8.63 -1.19 -21.84
C ASP A 39 8.33 0.18 -21.22
N ALA A 40 7.97 0.21 -19.94
CA ALA A 40 7.75 1.42 -19.17
C ALA A 40 7.95 1.19 -17.66
N VAL A 41 8.05 2.31 -16.93
CA VAL A 41 8.08 2.35 -15.47
C VAL A 41 6.92 3.18 -14.97
N LEU A 42 6.16 2.66 -14.00
CA LEU A 42 5.16 3.40 -13.26
C LEU A 42 5.69 3.72 -11.86
N ALA A 43 5.85 4.98 -11.56
CA ALA A 43 6.36 5.48 -10.27
C ALA A 43 5.63 6.75 -9.86
N VAL A 44 5.98 7.31 -8.69
CA VAL A 44 5.40 8.56 -8.19
C VAL A 44 6.41 9.68 -8.37
N LYS A 45 5.94 10.85 -8.80
CA LYS A 45 6.76 12.07 -8.83
C LYS A 45 6.08 13.24 -8.13
N LYS A 46 6.88 14.18 -7.68
CA LYS A 46 6.41 15.50 -7.22
C LYS A 46 5.94 16.32 -8.42
N ARG A 47 4.81 17.03 -8.26
CA ARG A 47 4.39 18.09 -9.17
C ARG A 47 4.76 19.44 -8.55
N ASN A 48 5.13 20.40 -9.37
CA ASN A 48 5.47 21.76 -8.93
C ASN A 48 6.52 21.82 -7.79
N ASN A 49 7.42 20.82 -7.73
CA ASN A 49 8.40 20.65 -6.64
C ASN A 49 7.78 20.66 -5.23
N SER A 50 6.54 20.21 -5.09
CA SER A 50 5.83 20.10 -3.82
C SER A 50 5.83 18.65 -3.31
N CYS A 51 6.15 18.45 -2.04
CA CYS A 51 6.04 17.14 -1.37
C CYS A 51 4.56 16.74 -1.14
N PHE A 52 3.64 17.68 -1.18
CA PHE A 52 2.20 17.47 -0.97
C PHE A 52 1.42 17.25 -2.26
N ASP A 53 1.99 17.67 -3.39
CA ASP A 53 1.39 17.51 -4.71
C ASP A 53 2.17 16.47 -5.51
N THR A 54 1.65 15.25 -5.55
CA THR A 54 2.29 14.11 -6.16
C THR A 54 1.37 13.45 -7.16
N ALA A 55 1.94 12.82 -8.19
CA ALA A 55 1.18 12.07 -9.18
C ALA A 55 1.90 10.78 -9.58
N PRO A 56 1.14 9.74 -9.94
CA PRO A 56 1.71 8.63 -10.67
C PRO A 56 2.17 9.10 -12.05
N VAL A 57 3.28 8.57 -12.51
CA VAL A 57 3.83 8.86 -13.84
C VAL A 57 4.26 7.58 -14.52
N LEU A 58 3.87 7.44 -15.79
CA LEU A 58 4.35 6.39 -16.68
C LEU A 58 5.52 6.94 -17.49
N ILE A 59 6.68 6.30 -17.38
CA ILE A 59 7.94 6.73 -18.01
C ILE A 59 8.44 5.60 -18.91
N ASN A 60 8.70 5.93 -20.16
CA ASN A 60 9.35 5.06 -21.13
C ASN A 60 10.69 5.63 -21.64
N ASP A 61 11.06 6.82 -21.19
CA ASP A 61 12.33 7.47 -21.46
C ASP A 61 13.25 7.33 -20.24
N PRO A 62 14.37 6.58 -20.34
CA PRO A 62 15.29 6.36 -19.22
C PRO A 62 15.83 7.65 -18.58
N ASP A 63 16.03 8.71 -19.37
CA ASP A 63 16.58 9.98 -18.87
C ASP A 63 15.59 10.71 -17.93
N ARG A 64 14.32 10.38 -18.01
CA ARG A 64 13.27 10.95 -17.17
C ARG A 64 13.07 10.22 -15.83
N ILE A 65 13.65 9.06 -15.63
CA ILE A 65 13.49 8.28 -14.38
C ILE A 65 13.91 9.09 -13.15
N GLN A 66 14.90 9.96 -13.30
CA GLN A 66 15.37 10.81 -12.21
C GLN A 66 14.27 11.74 -11.64
N GLU A 67 13.20 12.04 -12.39
CA GLU A 67 12.04 12.80 -11.90
C GLU A 67 11.31 12.10 -10.73
N THR A 68 11.54 10.81 -10.53
CA THR A 68 10.90 9.98 -9.49
C THR A 68 11.81 9.70 -8.29
N ALA A 69 13.00 10.30 -8.24
CA ALA A 69 13.94 10.09 -7.15
C ALA A 69 13.44 10.68 -5.82
N GLY A 70 13.80 10.00 -4.74
CA GLY A 70 13.47 10.40 -3.37
C GLY A 70 12.27 9.66 -2.76
N THR A 71 12.10 9.84 -1.45
CA THR A 71 11.02 9.21 -0.67
C THR A 71 9.85 10.19 -0.50
N LEU A 72 8.62 9.68 -0.50
CA LEU A 72 7.39 10.47 -0.38
C LEU A 72 6.39 9.78 0.55
N HIS A 73 6.33 10.23 1.83
CA HIS A 73 5.34 9.76 2.82
C HIS A 73 4.02 10.55 2.78
N PHE A 74 4.04 11.73 2.14
CA PHE A 74 2.85 12.57 1.93
C PHE A 74 2.11 12.23 0.61
N ALA A 75 2.43 11.07 0.03
CA ALA A 75 1.87 10.56 -1.23
C ALA A 75 1.13 9.23 -1.00
N PRO A 76 -0.11 9.21 -0.48
CA PRO A 76 -0.85 7.98 -0.19
C PRO A 76 -1.42 7.30 -1.45
N LEU A 77 -0.91 7.57 -2.65
CA LEU A 77 -1.40 7.04 -3.92
C LEU A 77 -1.34 5.50 -3.96
N ASN A 78 -2.34 4.89 -4.58
CA ASN A 78 -2.33 3.46 -4.92
C ASN A 78 -2.06 3.29 -6.42
N MET A 79 -1.04 2.50 -6.76
CA MET A 79 -0.56 2.35 -8.14
C MET A 79 -1.42 1.37 -8.95
N VAL A 80 -2.18 0.53 -8.27
CA VAL A 80 -2.92 -0.58 -8.91
C VAL A 80 -4.00 -0.07 -9.85
N LYS A 81 -4.79 0.93 -9.43
CA LYS A 81 -5.84 1.52 -10.27
C LYS A 81 -5.28 2.14 -11.56
N MET A 82 -4.06 2.68 -11.52
CA MET A 82 -3.42 3.18 -12.73
C MET A 82 -3.14 2.05 -13.74
N VAL A 83 -2.71 0.89 -13.23
CA VAL A 83 -2.43 -0.26 -14.09
C VAL A 83 -3.72 -0.88 -14.63
N THR A 84 -4.75 -1.05 -13.79
CA THR A 84 -6.01 -1.67 -14.22
C THR A 84 -6.84 -0.78 -15.14
N ASP A 85 -6.96 0.50 -14.82
CA ASP A 85 -7.92 1.37 -15.50
C ASP A 85 -7.32 2.04 -16.76
N TYR A 86 -5.99 2.24 -16.80
CA TYR A 86 -5.34 2.98 -17.88
C TYR A 86 -4.32 2.16 -18.68
N LEU A 87 -3.84 1.03 -18.17
CA LEU A 87 -2.82 0.19 -18.80
C LEU A 87 -3.32 -1.24 -19.03
N ASP A 88 -4.63 -1.44 -19.04
CA ASP A 88 -5.31 -2.73 -19.27
C ASP A 88 -4.67 -3.90 -18.49
N GLY A 89 -4.37 -3.67 -17.21
CA GLY A 89 -3.76 -4.71 -16.36
C GLY A 89 -2.36 -5.16 -16.79
N ALA A 90 -1.66 -4.37 -17.62
CA ALA A 90 -0.37 -4.71 -18.21
C ALA A 90 -0.42 -5.99 -19.08
N MET A 91 -1.56 -6.24 -19.78
CA MET A 91 -1.75 -7.46 -20.58
C MET A 91 -0.72 -7.58 -21.72
N ASP A 92 -0.38 -6.48 -22.37
CA ASP A 92 0.50 -6.43 -23.54
C ASP A 92 1.77 -5.59 -23.33
N MET A 93 2.06 -5.17 -22.06
CA MET A 93 3.16 -4.30 -21.72
C MET A 93 3.94 -4.86 -20.53
N ARG A 94 5.27 -4.93 -20.64
CA ARG A 94 6.15 -5.21 -19.50
C ARG A 94 6.36 -3.93 -18.71
N LEU A 95 5.97 -3.94 -17.46
CA LEU A 95 5.91 -2.74 -16.62
C LEU A 95 6.68 -2.95 -15.32
N ALA A 96 7.64 -2.07 -14.99
CA ALA A 96 8.17 -1.98 -13.65
C ALA A 96 7.32 -1.00 -12.83
N VAL A 97 6.99 -1.37 -11.60
CA VAL A 97 6.14 -0.55 -10.72
C VAL A 97 6.78 -0.41 -9.36
N THR A 98 6.95 0.83 -8.87
CA THR A 98 7.31 1.07 -7.48
C THR A 98 6.07 0.92 -6.59
N CYS A 99 6.13 0.06 -5.58
CA CYS A 99 4.97 -0.39 -4.83
C CYS A 99 5.18 -0.32 -3.32
N LYS A 100 4.21 0.24 -2.59
CA LYS A 100 4.07 0.00 -1.16
C LYS A 100 3.53 -1.43 -0.91
N PRO A 101 3.64 -1.98 0.32
CA PRO A 101 3.11 -3.30 0.62
C PRO A 101 1.64 -3.50 0.25
N CYS A 102 0.79 -2.48 0.46
CA CYS A 102 -0.62 -2.54 0.07
C CYS A 102 -0.83 -2.56 -1.45
N ASP A 103 0.05 -1.93 -2.24
CA ASP A 103 0.00 -1.99 -3.70
C ASP A 103 0.36 -3.40 -4.18
N VAL A 104 1.47 -3.99 -3.66
CA VAL A 104 1.90 -5.35 -4.03
C VAL A 104 0.81 -6.37 -3.72
N ARG A 105 0.23 -6.31 -2.51
CA ARG A 105 -0.87 -7.20 -2.11
C ARG A 105 -2.08 -7.07 -3.03
N ALA A 106 -2.43 -5.85 -3.43
CA ALA A 106 -3.55 -5.64 -4.36
C ALA A 106 -3.25 -6.16 -5.77
N PHE A 107 -2.01 -6.02 -6.28
CA PHE A 107 -1.61 -6.65 -7.55
C PHE A 107 -1.74 -8.17 -7.52
N ILE A 108 -1.34 -8.80 -6.42
CA ILE A 108 -1.48 -10.26 -6.25
C ILE A 108 -2.95 -10.65 -6.25
N GLU A 109 -3.81 -9.95 -5.50
CA GLU A 109 -5.24 -10.23 -5.48
C GLU A 109 -5.90 -10.08 -6.86
N LEU A 110 -5.49 -9.10 -7.64
CA LEU A 110 -6.01 -8.89 -8.98
C LEU A 110 -5.43 -9.86 -10.01
N ALA A 111 -4.19 -10.32 -9.82
CA ALA A 111 -3.61 -11.38 -10.65
C ALA A 111 -4.38 -12.70 -10.52
N LYS A 112 -4.79 -13.09 -9.30
CA LYS A 112 -5.64 -14.25 -9.04
C LYS A 112 -7.00 -14.17 -9.77
N ARG A 113 -7.45 -12.97 -10.08
CA ARG A 113 -8.72 -12.69 -10.80
C ARG A 113 -8.51 -12.36 -12.27
N ASN A 114 -7.30 -12.58 -12.80
CA ASN A 114 -6.93 -12.28 -14.18
C ASN A 114 -7.19 -10.81 -14.60
N GLN A 115 -7.12 -9.89 -13.64
CA GLN A 115 -7.29 -8.46 -13.90
C GLN A 115 -5.95 -7.77 -14.21
N VAL A 116 -4.85 -8.41 -13.86
CA VAL A 116 -3.48 -7.98 -14.21
C VAL A 116 -2.64 -9.20 -14.62
N ARG A 117 -1.73 -9.00 -15.57
CA ARG A 117 -0.78 -10.03 -15.99
C ARG A 117 0.48 -9.95 -15.12
N ARG A 118 0.54 -10.79 -14.06
CA ARG A 118 1.65 -10.79 -13.09
C ARG A 118 3.02 -10.98 -13.76
N ASP A 119 3.10 -11.79 -14.81
CA ASP A 119 4.34 -12.07 -15.53
C ASP A 119 4.90 -10.83 -16.24
N ASN A 120 4.06 -9.89 -16.62
CA ASN A 120 4.47 -8.63 -17.22
C ASN A 120 4.83 -7.55 -16.21
N LEU A 121 4.60 -7.77 -14.91
CA LEU A 121 4.92 -6.82 -13.86
C LEU A 121 6.25 -7.15 -13.20
N PHE A 122 7.15 -6.17 -13.10
CA PHE A 122 8.31 -6.18 -12.22
C PHE A 122 8.00 -5.28 -11.02
N LEU A 123 7.70 -5.90 -9.87
CA LEU A 123 7.28 -5.19 -8.66
C LEU A 123 8.49 -4.83 -7.80
N VAL A 124 8.80 -3.54 -7.75
CA VAL A 124 9.83 -2.98 -6.87
C VAL A 124 9.15 -2.53 -5.58
N GLY A 125 9.16 -3.41 -4.60
CA GLY A 125 8.56 -3.18 -3.31
C GLY A 125 9.37 -2.22 -2.45
N LEU A 126 8.71 -1.23 -1.85
CA LEU A 126 9.32 -0.25 -0.96
C LEU A 126 8.87 -0.49 0.47
N ASN A 127 9.80 -0.53 1.43
CA ASN A 127 9.46 -0.54 2.85
C ASN A 127 8.55 0.65 3.17
N CYS A 128 7.56 0.42 4.03
CA CYS A 128 6.57 1.45 4.29
C CYS A 128 6.39 1.66 5.80
N SER A 129 6.79 2.83 6.28
CA SER A 129 6.54 3.28 7.65
C SER A 129 5.11 3.80 7.87
N GLY A 130 4.38 4.06 6.79
CA GLY A 130 3.05 4.67 6.76
C GLY A 130 3.05 5.93 5.90
N THR A 131 1.86 6.51 5.72
CA THR A 131 1.68 7.75 4.94
C THR A 131 0.76 8.71 5.69
N PHE A 132 0.89 10.01 5.39
CA PHE A 132 0.00 11.06 5.88
C PHE A 132 -0.95 11.49 4.75
N HIS A 133 -2.10 12.03 5.11
CA HIS A 133 -2.95 12.71 4.15
C HIS A 133 -2.30 14.05 3.75
N PRO A 134 -2.21 14.39 2.44
CA PRO A 134 -1.45 15.57 1.99
C PRO A 134 -1.87 16.89 2.67
N ALA A 135 -3.19 17.13 2.80
CA ALA A 135 -3.69 18.35 3.44
C ALA A 135 -3.32 18.42 4.94
N LEU A 136 -3.39 17.29 5.65
CA LEU A 136 -2.97 17.22 7.05
C LEU A 136 -1.46 17.39 7.19
N ALA A 137 -0.69 16.82 6.25
CA ALA A 137 0.76 16.96 6.22
C ALA A 137 1.18 18.44 6.00
N GLU A 138 0.53 19.14 5.08
CA GLU A 138 0.78 20.59 4.88
C GLU A 138 0.50 21.40 6.14
N GLN A 139 -0.63 21.14 6.81
CA GLN A 139 -0.97 21.77 8.08
C GLN A 139 0.05 21.41 9.17
N MET A 140 0.49 20.16 9.26
CA MET A 140 1.51 19.69 10.20
C MET A 140 2.84 20.43 10.03
N ILE A 141 3.29 20.70 8.80
CA ILE A 141 4.51 21.48 8.57
C ILE A 141 4.33 22.91 9.09
N ARG A 142 3.17 23.52 8.82
CA ARG A 142 2.89 24.91 9.23
C ARG A 142 2.73 25.04 10.74
N GLU A 143 1.90 24.22 11.35
CA GLU A 143 1.50 24.36 12.75
C GLU A 143 2.36 23.49 13.68
N GLY A 144 2.64 22.25 13.26
CA GLY A 144 3.41 21.31 14.05
C GLY A 144 4.90 21.66 14.08
N PHE A 145 5.50 22.00 12.93
CA PHE A 145 6.92 22.32 12.83
C PHE A 145 7.19 23.83 12.86
N GLY A 146 6.19 24.68 12.63
CA GLY A 146 6.36 26.14 12.55
C GLY A 146 7.15 26.59 11.31
N GLU A 147 7.16 25.78 10.25
CA GLU A 147 7.89 26.05 9.01
C GLU A 147 6.90 26.30 7.85
N ASN A 148 7.36 27.04 6.83
CA ASN A 148 6.54 27.26 5.65
C ASN A 148 6.53 26.00 4.77
N PRO A 149 5.37 25.41 4.42
CA PRO A 149 5.27 24.23 3.57
C PRO A 149 5.95 24.40 2.20
N LEU A 150 6.01 25.61 1.67
CA LEU A 150 6.69 25.91 0.40
C LEU A 150 8.23 25.77 0.47
N ASP A 151 8.79 25.82 1.67
CA ASP A 151 10.22 25.67 1.90
C ASP A 151 10.63 24.21 2.13
N LEU A 152 9.67 23.26 2.13
CA LEU A 152 9.96 21.85 2.27
C LEU A 152 10.67 21.32 1.01
N ALA A 153 11.84 20.73 1.20
CA ALA A 153 12.60 20.03 0.15
C ALA A 153 12.36 18.51 0.16
N GLY A 154 12.24 17.93 1.35
CA GLY A 154 12.03 16.50 1.51
C GLY A 154 11.54 16.14 2.91
N GLU A 155 11.10 14.90 3.06
CA GLU A 155 10.63 14.35 4.33
C GLU A 155 10.97 12.86 4.41
N GLU A 156 11.14 12.37 5.62
CA GLU A 156 11.46 10.97 5.87
C GLU A 156 10.92 10.55 7.25
N VAL A 157 10.44 9.32 7.34
CA VAL A 157 10.10 8.69 8.62
C VAL A 157 11.25 7.80 9.05
N GLU A 158 11.97 8.23 10.07
CA GLU A 158 13.11 7.51 10.65
C GLU A 158 12.75 7.01 12.05
N ALA A 159 12.67 5.70 12.20
CA ALA A 159 12.17 5.06 13.42
C ALA A 159 10.79 5.63 13.83
N ASP A 160 10.73 6.38 14.91
CA ASP A 160 9.50 6.96 15.47
C ASP A 160 9.44 8.48 15.32
N LYS A 161 10.21 9.04 14.39
CA LYS A 161 10.29 10.48 14.13
C LYS A 161 9.97 10.80 12.67
N LEU A 162 9.35 11.94 12.45
CA LEU A 162 9.31 12.59 11.15
C LEU A 162 10.44 13.60 11.08
N VAL A 163 11.32 13.40 10.10
CA VAL A 163 12.43 14.31 9.78
C VAL A 163 12.06 15.06 8.52
N ILE A 164 12.13 16.39 8.55
CA ILE A 164 11.92 17.24 7.38
C ILE A 164 13.21 17.97 7.02
N ALA A 165 13.46 18.07 5.71
CA ALA A 165 14.54 18.85 5.15
C ALA A 165 13.99 20.08 4.45
N LEU A 166 14.59 21.26 4.71
CA LEU A 166 14.20 22.52 4.12
C LEU A 166 15.13 22.92 2.98
N LYS A 167 14.66 23.74 2.05
CA LYS A 167 15.41 24.22 0.88
C LYS A 167 16.66 25.03 1.23
N ASP A 168 16.71 25.58 2.44
CA ASP A 168 17.88 26.31 2.97
C ASP A 168 18.94 25.38 3.60
N GLY A 169 18.72 24.07 3.58
CA GLY A 169 19.61 23.05 4.14
C GLY A 169 19.37 22.74 5.61
N ARG A 170 18.48 23.43 6.31
CA ARG A 170 18.09 23.06 7.68
C ARG A 170 17.28 21.79 7.70
N THR A 171 17.42 21.03 8.79
CA THR A 171 16.57 19.88 9.10
C THR A 171 15.82 20.13 10.42
N ARG A 172 14.64 19.53 10.54
CA ARG A 172 13.85 19.50 11.78
C ARG A 172 13.35 18.08 12.01
N GLU A 173 13.22 17.68 13.25
CA GLU A 173 12.64 16.40 13.61
C GLU A 173 11.61 16.55 14.74
N LYS A 174 10.56 15.70 14.70
CA LYS A 174 9.59 15.53 15.77
C LYS A 174 9.17 14.08 15.91
N GLY A 175 8.89 13.66 17.14
CA GLY A 175 8.34 12.35 17.42
C GLY A 175 6.96 12.17 16.80
N LEU A 176 6.67 10.99 16.25
CA LEU A 176 5.35 10.69 15.69
C LEU A 176 4.26 10.74 16.77
N ASP A 177 4.58 10.31 18.01
CA ASP A 177 3.64 10.38 19.12
C ASP A 177 3.37 11.85 19.53
N GLU A 178 4.38 12.71 19.56
CA GLU A 178 4.23 14.13 19.80
C GLU A 178 3.34 14.83 18.74
N LEU A 179 3.53 14.46 17.47
CA LEU A 179 2.70 14.96 16.38
C LEU A 179 1.26 14.44 16.48
N ALA A 180 1.07 13.20 16.90
CA ALA A 180 -0.25 12.60 17.09
C ALA A 180 -1.04 13.30 18.23
N GLU A 181 -0.37 13.66 19.33
CA GLU A 181 -0.98 14.45 20.43
C GLU A 181 -1.46 15.83 19.97
N GLN A 182 -0.82 16.38 18.93
CA GLN A 182 -1.22 17.63 18.29
C GLN A 182 -2.30 17.44 17.20
N GLY A 183 -2.75 16.22 16.95
CA GLY A 183 -3.74 15.86 15.93
C GLY A 183 -3.17 15.53 14.55
N PHE A 184 -1.84 15.43 14.42
CA PHE A 184 -1.15 15.10 13.16
C PHE A 184 -0.75 13.63 13.11
N GLU A 185 -1.74 12.75 13.00
CA GLU A 185 -1.49 11.31 12.86
C GLU A 185 -1.32 10.86 11.40
N MET A 186 -0.59 9.77 11.22
CA MET A 186 -0.63 9.02 9.96
C MET A 186 -2.05 8.52 9.68
N ARG A 187 -2.31 8.17 8.42
CA ARG A 187 -3.59 7.59 8.00
C ARG A 187 -3.94 6.38 8.88
N GLU A 188 -5.19 6.32 9.28
CA GLU A 188 -5.69 5.33 10.24
C GLU A 188 -5.39 3.87 9.86
N ASN A 189 -5.55 3.55 8.56
CA ASN A 189 -5.20 2.25 8.01
C ASN A 189 -3.69 1.96 8.09
N CYS A 190 -2.83 2.97 7.97
CA CYS A 190 -1.38 2.82 8.11
C CYS A 190 -0.98 2.53 9.56
N LEU A 191 -1.67 3.12 10.53
CA LEU A 191 -1.43 2.87 11.95
C LEU A 191 -1.74 1.41 12.35
N ARG A 192 -2.67 0.74 11.65
CA ARG A 192 -3.04 -0.67 11.86
C ARG A 192 -2.36 -1.64 10.90
N CYS A 193 -1.48 -1.16 10.00
CA CYS A 193 -0.89 -1.99 8.97
C CYS A 193 0.25 -2.86 9.53
N SER A 194 0.11 -4.16 9.49
CA SER A 194 1.14 -5.13 9.89
C SER A 194 2.04 -5.59 8.74
N CYS A 195 1.79 -5.17 7.49
CA CYS A 195 2.63 -5.51 6.36
C CYS A 195 3.55 -4.32 6.04
N ARG A 196 4.82 -4.40 6.43
CA ARG A 196 5.77 -3.28 6.34
C ARG A 196 6.84 -3.48 5.28
N ILE A 197 7.32 -4.70 5.12
CA ILE A 197 8.27 -5.09 4.07
C ILE A 197 7.51 -5.93 3.04
N PRO A 198 7.47 -5.50 1.77
CA PRO A 198 6.69 -6.17 0.72
C PRO A 198 7.44 -7.37 0.11
N ARG A 199 7.73 -8.41 0.89
CA ARG A 199 8.46 -9.62 0.44
C ARG A 199 7.73 -10.43 -0.63
N MET A 200 6.46 -10.14 -0.88
CA MET A 200 5.69 -10.71 -2.00
C MET A 200 5.93 -9.99 -3.34
N ALA A 201 6.73 -8.92 -3.36
CA ALA A 201 7.23 -8.27 -4.58
C ALA A 201 8.39 -9.07 -5.22
N ASP A 202 8.94 -8.59 -6.33
CA ASP A 202 10.13 -9.22 -6.93
C ASP A 202 11.40 -8.86 -6.16
N ILE A 203 11.48 -7.61 -5.69
CA ILE A 203 12.51 -7.13 -4.74
C ILE A 203 11.85 -6.27 -3.67
N ALA A 204 12.40 -6.28 -2.45
CA ALA A 204 11.95 -5.43 -1.35
C ALA A 204 13.07 -4.49 -0.89
N CYS A 205 12.87 -3.19 -1.06
CA CYS A 205 13.87 -2.14 -0.90
C CYS A 205 13.54 -1.18 0.25
N GLY A 206 14.56 -0.59 0.87
CA GLY A 206 14.38 0.49 1.83
C GLY A 206 15.61 0.81 2.65
N LYS A 207 15.45 1.68 3.65
CA LYS A 207 16.52 2.08 4.57
C LYS A 207 16.73 1.12 5.74
N TRP A 208 15.73 0.35 6.11
CA TRP A 208 15.84 -0.54 7.27
C TRP A 208 16.92 -1.58 7.04
N GLY A 209 17.89 -1.61 7.93
CA GLY A 209 19.06 -2.49 7.85
C GLY A 209 20.22 -1.93 7.04
N ASN A 210 20.21 -0.64 6.64
CA ASN A 210 21.35 -0.06 5.94
C ASN A 210 22.50 0.40 6.86
N GLY A 211 22.34 0.27 8.19
CA GLY A 211 23.39 0.63 9.17
C GLY A 211 23.75 2.12 9.21
N GLY A 212 22.90 2.99 8.66
CA GLY A 212 23.18 4.43 8.49
C GLY A 212 24.00 4.77 7.25
N ASP A 213 24.35 3.78 6.44
CA ASP A 213 25.06 3.99 5.16
C ASP A 213 24.13 4.68 4.15
N ALA A 214 24.72 5.48 3.24
CA ALA A 214 24.04 6.05 2.09
C ALA A 214 23.76 4.97 1.02
N ALA A 215 23.08 3.90 1.41
CA ALA A 215 22.77 2.73 0.62
C ALA A 215 21.31 2.29 0.80
N THR A 216 20.76 1.66 -0.20
CA THR A 216 19.45 0.98 -0.13
C THR A 216 19.70 -0.48 0.28
N PHE A 217 18.98 -0.94 1.32
CA PHE A 217 18.92 -2.37 1.59
C PHE A 217 17.98 -3.00 0.55
N ILE A 218 18.46 -4.02 -0.15
CA ILE A 218 17.71 -4.79 -1.16
C ILE A 218 17.62 -6.25 -0.71
N GLU A 219 16.40 -6.75 -0.61
CA GLU A 219 16.05 -8.15 -0.41
C GLU A 219 15.48 -8.71 -1.70
N ILE A 220 16.10 -9.76 -2.25
CA ILE A 220 15.65 -10.44 -3.48
C ILE A 220 14.56 -11.44 -3.08
N CYS A 221 13.36 -11.28 -3.63
CA CYS A 221 12.19 -12.03 -3.21
C CYS A 221 11.67 -13.02 -4.27
N SER A 222 12.13 -12.91 -5.53
CA SER A 222 11.72 -13.83 -6.61
C SER A 222 12.87 -14.12 -7.58
N SER A 223 12.72 -15.14 -8.42
CA SER A 223 13.66 -15.43 -9.52
C SER A 223 13.75 -14.27 -10.51
N LYS A 224 12.63 -13.64 -10.84
CA LYS A 224 12.58 -12.43 -11.66
C LYS A 224 13.37 -11.29 -11.02
N GLY A 225 13.19 -11.07 -9.70
CA GLY A 225 13.95 -10.10 -8.92
C GLY A 225 15.46 -10.35 -9.01
N HIS A 226 15.86 -11.62 -8.91
CA HIS A 226 17.27 -12.01 -9.05
C HIS A 226 17.82 -11.70 -10.44
N GLU A 227 17.10 -12.06 -11.50
CA GLU A 227 17.53 -11.81 -12.87
C GLU A 227 17.72 -10.32 -13.16
N PHE A 228 16.78 -9.48 -12.76
CA PHE A 228 16.85 -8.02 -12.95
C PHE A 228 17.99 -7.40 -12.15
N PHE A 229 18.14 -7.80 -10.89
CA PHE A 229 19.18 -7.29 -10.02
C PHE A 229 20.56 -7.68 -10.52
N ASP A 230 20.77 -8.94 -10.84
CA ASP A 230 22.03 -9.46 -11.38
C ASP A 230 22.41 -8.80 -12.71
N ALA A 231 21.42 -8.56 -13.58
CA ALA A 231 21.67 -7.86 -14.84
C ALA A 231 22.18 -6.43 -14.58
N ALA A 232 21.57 -5.71 -13.65
CA ALA A 232 21.98 -4.34 -13.29
C ALA A 232 23.38 -4.29 -12.65
N VAL A 233 23.70 -5.28 -11.82
CA VAL A 233 25.05 -5.40 -11.20
C VAL A 233 26.09 -5.71 -12.25
N ARG A 234 25.86 -6.72 -13.11
CA ARG A 234 26.79 -7.09 -14.20
C ARG A 234 26.95 -6.00 -15.24
N GLY A 235 25.89 -5.21 -15.48
CA GLY A 235 25.92 -4.04 -16.35
C GLY A 235 26.62 -2.82 -15.75
N GLY A 236 27.09 -2.92 -14.49
CA GLY A 236 27.79 -1.83 -13.80
C GLY A 236 26.89 -0.65 -13.39
N ALA A 237 25.58 -0.82 -13.45
CA ALA A 237 24.61 0.19 -13.05
C ALA A 237 24.49 0.33 -11.52
N LEU A 238 24.62 -0.77 -10.79
CA LEU A 238 24.62 -0.82 -9.34
C LEU A 238 25.97 -1.24 -8.78
N ALA A 239 26.43 -0.53 -7.75
CA ALA A 239 27.46 -0.99 -6.85
C ALA A 239 26.77 -1.67 -5.65
N VAL A 240 27.28 -2.83 -5.25
CA VAL A 240 26.64 -3.67 -4.26
C VAL A 240 27.64 -4.25 -3.25
N LYS A 241 27.15 -4.48 -2.04
CA LYS A 241 27.84 -5.21 -0.98
C LYS A 241 26.87 -6.20 -0.36
N ALA A 242 27.28 -7.43 -0.14
CA ALA A 242 26.46 -8.39 0.62
C ALA A 242 26.12 -7.82 2.00
N ALA A 243 24.85 -7.86 2.37
CA ALA A 243 24.44 -7.41 3.70
C ALA A 243 25.02 -8.34 4.77
N ALA A 244 25.69 -7.76 5.74
CA ALA A 244 26.17 -8.53 6.90
C ALA A 244 24.97 -8.90 7.80
N LYS A 245 25.16 -9.90 8.66
CA LYS A 245 24.14 -10.40 9.58
C LYS A 245 23.51 -9.29 10.43
N VAL A 246 24.31 -8.32 10.88
CA VAL A 246 23.84 -7.17 11.65
C VAL A 246 22.82 -6.33 10.88
N HIS A 247 23.00 -6.12 9.58
CA HIS A 247 22.06 -5.36 8.74
C HIS A 247 20.71 -6.09 8.59
N ILE A 248 20.76 -7.43 8.48
CA ILE A 248 19.55 -8.27 8.41
C ILE A 248 18.79 -8.20 9.73
N GLU A 249 19.51 -8.36 10.86
CA GLU A 249 18.95 -8.29 12.20
C GLU A 249 18.34 -6.90 12.49
N GLU A 250 18.99 -5.81 12.10
CA GLU A 250 18.44 -4.44 12.20
C GLU A 250 17.14 -4.28 11.41
N ARG A 251 17.11 -4.83 10.19
CA ARG A 251 15.90 -4.80 9.33
C ARG A 251 14.74 -5.54 9.97
N GLU A 252 14.99 -6.77 10.45
CA GLU A 252 13.99 -7.60 11.12
C GLU A 252 13.48 -6.95 12.41
N GLN A 253 14.36 -6.36 13.21
CA GLN A 253 13.99 -5.65 14.42
C GLN A 253 13.17 -4.38 14.13
N ALA A 254 13.51 -3.64 13.07
CA ALA A 254 12.74 -2.47 12.66
C ALA A 254 11.32 -2.87 12.22
N GLU A 255 11.20 -3.93 11.44
CA GLU A 255 9.91 -4.49 11.04
C GLU A 255 9.11 -4.97 12.27
N ALA A 256 9.71 -5.76 13.14
CA ALA A 256 9.06 -6.30 14.33
C ALA A 256 8.48 -5.19 15.22
N ARG A 257 9.26 -4.12 15.49
CA ARG A 257 8.76 -2.96 16.24
C ARG A 257 7.58 -2.26 15.56
N ALA A 258 7.65 -2.06 14.25
CA ALA A 258 6.58 -1.42 13.50
C ALA A 258 5.30 -2.27 13.44
N VAL A 259 5.45 -3.60 13.34
CA VAL A 259 4.33 -4.55 13.37
C VAL A 259 3.69 -4.62 14.76
N GLU A 260 4.48 -4.65 15.83
CA GLU A 260 3.98 -4.64 17.21
C GLU A 260 3.12 -3.39 17.48
N LYS A 261 3.61 -2.21 17.11
CA LYS A 261 2.83 -0.95 17.24
C LYS A 261 1.51 -1.02 16.46
N ALA A 262 1.56 -1.56 15.24
CA ALA A 262 0.37 -1.70 14.42
C ALA A 262 -0.66 -2.67 15.03
N GLN A 263 -0.21 -3.78 15.60
CA GLN A 263 -1.07 -4.75 16.29
C GLN A 263 -1.72 -4.17 17.56
N LEU A 264 -0.95 -3.39 18.33
CA LEU A 264 -1.49 -2.69 19.50
C LEU A 264 -2.57 -1.67 19.10
N ARG A 265 -2.34 -0.90 18.03
CA ARG A 265 -3.32 0.03 17.50
C ARG A 265 -4.55 -0.70 16.95
N GLU A 266 -4.37 -1.77 16.20
CA GLU A 266 -5.47 -2.61 15.69
C GLU A 266 -6.32 -3.15 16.83
N LYS A 267 -5.70 -3.72 17.86
CA LYS A 267 -6.39 -4.23 19.04
C LYS A 267 -7.19 -3.14 19.76
N LYS A 268 -6.66 -1.93 19.88
CA LYS A 268 -7.37 -0.78 20.46
C LYS A 268 -8.58 -0.38 19.61
N ASP A 269 -8.38 -0.19 18.31
CA ASP A 269 -9.40 0.34 17.41
C ASP A 269 -10.52 -0.68 17.13
N LEU A 270 -10.18 -1.95 16.91
CA LEU A 270 -11.15 -3.01 16.61
C LEU A 270 -11.75 -3.62 17.89
N GLY A 271 -11.00 -3.68 18.97
CA GLY A 271 -11.49 -4.17 20.26
C GLY A 271 -12.66 -3.34 20.79
N ALA A 272 -12.68 -2.04 20.56
CA ALA A 272 -13.82 -1.19 20.90
C ALA A 272 -15.09 -1.59 20.13
N LEU A 273 -14.96 -2.01 18.87
CA LEU A 273 -16.07 -2.49 18.05
C LEU A 273 -16.54 -3.90 18.46
N GLN A 274 -15.61 -4.76 18.86
CA GLN A 274 -15.92 -6.11 19.35
C GLN A 274 -16.69 -6.09 20.67
N ALA A 275 -16.46 -5.06 21.50
CA ALA A 275 -17.15 -4.90 22.77
C ALA A 275 -18.65 -4.58 22.65
N TYR A 276 -19.09 -4.08 21.48
CA TYR A 276 -20.52 -3.85 21.24
C TYR A 276 -21.28 -5.17 21.05
N ALA A 277 -22.48 -5.26 21.62
CA ALA A 277 -23.42 -6.29 21.20
C ALA A 277 -23.74 -6.18 19.70
N PRO A 278 -24.09 -7.28 19.00
CA PRO A 278 -24.31 -7.24 17.55
C PRO A 278 -25.28 -6.15 17.07
N ALA A 279 -26.38 -5.92 17.81
CA ALA A 279 -27.36 -4.89 17.49
C ALA A 279 -26.79 -3.47 17.64
N ASP A 280 -26.02 -3.21 18.69
CA ASP A 280 -25.41 -1.90 18.94
C ASP A 280 -24.30 -1.62 17.90
N ARG A 281 -23.57 -2.65 17.50
CA ARG A 281 -22.56 -2.55 16.43
C ARG A 281 -23.21 -2.22 15.10
N LEU A 282 -24.33 -2.86 14.75
CA LEU A 282 -25.09 -2.53 13.56
C LEU A 282 -25.59 -1.07 13.62
N LYS A 283 -26.16 -0.65 14.75
CA LYS A 283 -26.60 0.73 14.95
C LYS A 283 -25.46 1.73 14.75
N PHE A 284 -24.29 1.48 15.34
CA PHE A 284 -23.10 2.30 15.16
C PHE A 284 -22.75 2.48 13.67
N TRP A 285 -22.78 1.39 12.90
CA TRP A 285 -22.49 1.48 11.46
C TRP A 285 -23.59 2.19 10.67
N VAL A 286 -24.87 1.96 11.00
CA VAL A 286 -25.98 2.65 10.35
C VAL A 286 -25.84 4.16 10.53
N GLU A 287 -25.60 4.65 11.75
CA GLU A 287 -25.41 6.07 12.05
C GLU A 287 -24.27 6.70 11.25
N HIS A 288 -23.19 5.96 10.99
CA HIS A 288 -22.10 6.45 10.14
C HIS A 288 -22.46 6.42 8.64
N LEU A 289 -23.16 5.37 8.20
CA LEU A 289 -23.51 5.18 6.78
C LEU A 289 -24.67 6.09 6.32
N GLU A 290 -25.51 6.58 7.23
CA GLU A 290 -26.54 7.60 6.94
C GLU A 290 -25.98 8.91 6.39
N ARG A 291 -24.68 9.18 6.62
CA ARG A 291 -24.00 10.33 6.02
C ARG A 291 -23.62 10.14 4.55
N CYS A 292 -23.77 8.94 4.02
CA CYS A 292 -23.36 8.62 2.66
C CYS A 292 -24.18 9.37 1.62
N ILE A 293 -23.51 10.06 0.69
CA ILE A 293 -24.12 10.79 -0.44
C ILE A 293 -24.07 10.00 -1.75
N LYS A 294 -23.70 8.71 -1.70
CA LYS A 294 -23.63 7.81 -2.86
C LYS A 294 -22.76 8.36 -4.02
N CYS A 295 -21.63 9.00 -3.68
CA CYS A 295 -20.72 9.59 -4.68
C CYS A 295 -19.83 8.56 -5.40
N PHE A 296 -19.86 7.29 -5.01
CA PHE A 296 -19.04 6.19 -5.53
C PHE A 296 -17.50 6.34 -5.32
N GLY A 297 -17.00 7.43 -4.78
CA GLY A 297 -15.57 7.67 -4.58
C GLY A 297 -14.85 6.51 -3.87
N CYS A 298 -15.48 5.92 -2.86
CA CYS A 298 -14.92 4.76 -2.16
C CYS A 298 -14.81 3.49 -3.03
N ARG A 299 -15.68 3.33 -4.05
CA ARG A 299 -15.63 2.25 -5.03
C ARG A 299 -14.52 2.50 -6.04
N ASP A 300 -14.50 3.70 -6.61
CA ASP A 300 -13.60 4.06 -7.70
C ASP A 300 -12.14 4.13 -7.24
N ALA A 301 -11.90 4.54 -5.99
CA ALA A 301 -10.56 4.53 -5.40
C ALA A 301 -10.10 3.14 -4.92
N CYS A 302 -10.98 2.14 -4.81
CA CYS A 302 -10.62 0.84 -4.27
C CYS A 302 -9.87 -0.02 -5.30
N PRO A 303 -8.62 -0.44 -5.03
CA PRO A 303 -7.85 -1.25 -5.98
C PRO A 303 -8.47 -2.64 -6.22
N ILE A 304 -9.27 -3.13 -5.29
CA ILE A 304 -9.92 -4.46 -5.40
C ILE A 304 -11.25 -4.38 -6.16
N CYS A 305 -11.83 -3.20 -6.34
CA CYS A 305 -13.03 -3.03 -7.16
C CYS A 305 -12.66 -3.00 -8.64
N PHE A 306 -12.83 -4.13 -9.34
CA PHE A 306 -12.45 -4.33 -10.74
C PHE A 306 -13.63 -4.53 -11.70
N CYS A 307 -14.87 -4.62 -11.19
CA CYS A 307 -16.06 -4.87 -12.03
C CYS A 307 -16.27 -3.73 -13.02
N ARG A 308 -16.28 -4.04 -14.32
CA ARG A 308 -16.61 -3.08 -15.38
C ARG A 308 -18.09 -2.69 -15.34
N GLU A 309 -18.94 -3.65 -14.99
CA GLU A 309 -20.38 -3.45 -14.76
C GLU A 309 -20.69 -3.70 -13.28
N CYS A 310 -20.73 -2.62 -12.52
CA CYS A 310 -20.95 -2.71 -11.09
C CYS A 310 -22.41 -2.97 -10.73
N TYR A 311 -22.65 -3.90 -9.81
CA TYR A 311 -23.98 -4.23 -9.29
C TYR A 311 -24.65 -3.05 -8.58
N LEU A 312 -23.85 -2.08 -8.12
CA LEU A 312 -24.32 -0.88 -7.43
C LEU A 312 -24.74 0.27 -8.36
N GLU A 313 -24.56 0.12 -9.67
CA GLU A 313 -24.94 1.16 -10.63
C GLU A 313 -26.46 1.33 -10.67
N PRO A 314 -26.96 2.58 -10.71
CA PRO A 314 -28.39 2.87 -10.70
C PRO A 314 -29.18 2.20 -11.84
N TYR A 315 -28.57 2.08 -13.02
CA TYR A 315 -29.23 1.48 -14.20
C TYR A 315 -29.45 -0.04 -14.10
N ARG A 316 -28.83 -0.68 -13.09
CA ARG A 316 -29.00 -2.11 -12.86
C ARG A 316 -30.22 -2.45 -12.03
N ASP A 317 -30.84 -1.49 -11.38
CA ASP A 317 -32.03 -1.63 -10.52
C ASP A 317 -31.90 -2.66 -9.38
N CYS A 318 -30.65 -3.08 -9.07
CA CYS A 318 -30.40 -4.06 -8.02
C CYS A 318 -30.44 -3.44 -6.61
N ILE A 319 -30.14 -2.15 -6.53
CA ILE A 319 -30.22 -1.34 -5.32
C ILE A 319 -30.88 -0.01 -5.71
N PRO A 320 -31.84 0.48 -4.91
CA PRO A 320 -32.56 1.72 -5.24
C PRO A 320 -31.59 2.83 -5.62
N GLY A 321 -31.77 3.37 -6.84
CA GLY A 321 -30.96 4.47 -7.37
C GLY A 321 -31.53 5.82 -6.93
N GLY A 322 -30.66 6.79 -6.71
CA GLY A 322 -31.07 8.18 -6.55
C GLY A 322 -31.49 8.65 -5.15
N GLU A 323 -31.68 7.75 -4.19
CA GLU A 323 -31.96 8.14 -2.81
C GLU A 323 -30.68 8.50 -2.05
N THR A 324 -30.73 9.56 -1.25
CA THR A 324 -29.66 10.01 -0.39
C THR A 324 -30.23 10.33 1.00
N PRO A 325 -29.78 9.67 2.07
CA PRO A 325 -28.77 8.60 2.09
C PRO A 325 -29.24 7.34 1.36
N PRO A 326 -28.32 6.57 0.75
CA PRO A 326 -28.68 5.30 0.15
C PRO A 326 -29.11 4.29 1.20
N ASP A 327 -29.90 3.31 0.78
CA ASP A 327 -30.16 2.13 1.60
C ASP A 327 -28.84 1.52 2.09
N ILE A 328 -28.81 1.02 3.31
CA ILE A 328 -27.63 0.35 3.92
C ILE A 328 -27.09 -0.77 3.03
N MET A 329 -27.95 -1.41 2.23
CA MET A 329 -27.56 -2.45 1.28
C MET A 329 -26.51 -1.99 0.29
N PHE A 330 -26.45 -0.70 -0.05
CA PHE A 330 -25.39 -0.15 -0.90
C PHE A 330 -24.00 -0.42 -0.32
N GLN A 331 -23.80 -0.17 0.98
CA GLN A 331 -22.52 -0.41 1.63
C GLN A 331 -22.31 -1.88 1.99
N LEU A 332 -23.36 -2.61 2.35
CA LEU A 332 -23.27 -4.03 2.68
C LEU A 332 -22.91 -4.87 1.45
N VAL A 333 -23.50 -4.60 0.28
CA VAL A 333 -23.16 -5.28 -0.96
C VAL A 333 -21.70 -4.97 -1.34
N ARG A 334 -21.30 -3.69 -1.26
CA ARG A 334 -19.90 -3.34 -1.52
C ARG A 334 -18.94 -4.04 -0.56
N LEU A 335 -19.27 -4.08 0.71
CA LEU A 335 -18.48 -4.74 1.75
C LEU A 335 -18.33 -6.25 1.45
N SER A 336 -19.42 -6.95 1.13
CA SER A 336 -19.40 -8.38 0.83
C SER A 336 -18.53 -8.72 -0.39
N HIS A 337 -18.46 -7.83 -1.40
CA HIS A 337 -17.66 -8.07 -2.61
C HIS A 337 -16.15 -7.92 -2.42
N VAL A 338 -15.69 -7.21 -1.38
CA VAL A 338 -14.25 -6.88 -1.24
C VAL A 338 -13.67 -7.27 0.12
N ALA A 339 -14.48 -7.72 1.07
CA ALA A 339 -14.03 -7.91 2.44
C ALA A 339 -12.97 -9.01 2.59
N ASP A 340 -13.09 -10.13 1.86
CA ASP A 340 -12.12 -11.22 1.86
C ASP A 340 -10.76 -10.82 1.29
N SER A 341 -10.74 -9.84 0.36
CA SER A 341 -9.59 -9.42 -0.41
C SER A 341 -9.08 -8.03 -0.06
N CYS A 342 -9.66 -7.40 0.95
CA CYS A 342 -9.28 -6.06 1.38
C CYS A 342 -7.83 -6.02 1.88
N VAL A 343 -6.97 -5.25 1.21
CA VAL A 343 -5.56 -5.08 1.58
C VAL A 343 -5.32 -3.93 2.57
N ASN A 344 -6.38 -3.35 3.11
CA ASN A 344 -6.34 -2.24 4.07
C ASN A 344 -5.52 -1.03 3.58
N CYS A 345 -5.65 -0.65 2.30
CA CYS A 345 -4.89 0.46 1.71
C CYS A 345 -5.41 1.86 2.10
N GLY A 346 -6.63 1.98 2.62
CA GLY A 346 -7.22 3.24 3.08
C GLY A 346 -7.82 4.14 2.00
N GLN A 347 -7.66 3.84 0.72
CA GLN A 347 -8.13 4.70 -0.37
C GLN A 347 -9.63 4.99 -0.34
N CYS A 348 -10.43 4.03 0.12
CA CYS A 348 -11.89 4.22 0.24
C CYS A 348 -12.29 5.28 1.27
N GLN A 349 -11.54 5.41 2.35
CA GLN A 349 -11.79 6.41 3.39
C GLN A 349 -11.26 7.77 2.95
N ASP A 350 -10.06 7.83 2.35
CA ASP A 350 -9.50 9.09 1.82
C ASP A 350 -10.38 9.71 0.74
N ALA A 351 -11.03 8.89 -0.09
CA ALA A 351 -11.94 9.34 -1.13
C ALA A 351 -13.34 9.70 -0.64
N CYS A 352 -13.64 9.51 0.66
CA CYS A 352 -14.97 9.76 1.20
C CYS A 352 -15.13 11.22 1.65
N PRO A 353 -15.90 12.07 0.94
CA PRO A 353 -16.09 13.46 1.33
C PRO A 353 -16.92 13.62 2.60
N MET A 354 -17.58 12.54 3.06
CA MET A 354 -18.39 12.51 4.28
C MET A 354 -17.63 11.93 5.48
N GLU A 355 -16.33 11.66 5.33
CA GLU A 355 -15.46 11.17 6.39
C GLU A 355 -15.99 9.92 7.12
N ILE A 356 -16.66 9.03 6.37
CA ILE A 356 -17.15 7.77 6.92
C ILE A 356 -15.92 6.88 7.22
N PRO A 357 -15.80 6.29 8.43
CA PRO A 357 -14.62 5.51 8.83
C PRO A 357 -14.60 4.11 8.17
N LEU A 358 -14.61 4.09 6.84
CA LEU A 358 -14.72 2.88 6.02
C LEU A 358 -13.60 1.88 6.28
N THR A 359 -12.38 2.37 6.57
CA THR A 359 -11.26 1.46 6.83
C THR A 359 -11.46 0.65 8.11
N ARG A 360 -12.17 1.17 9.12
CA ARG A 360 -12.51 0.40 10.33
C ARG A 360 -13.49 -0.71 10.00
N LEU A 361 -14.54 -0.40 9.24
CA LEU A 361 -15.56 -1.38 8.84
C LEU A 361 -14.94 -2.51 8.01
N TYR A 362 -14.20 -2.15 6.96
CA TYR A 362 -13.59 -3.13 6.06
C TYR A 362 -12.49 -3.94 6.75
N ASN A 363 -11.65 -3.31 7.56
CA ASN A 363 -10.61 -4.02 8.28
C ASN A 363 -11.19 -4.96 9.35
N TYR A 364 -12.23 -4.52 10.06
CA TYR A 364 -12.91 -5.35 11.04
C TYR A 364 -13.42 -6.65 10.40
N LEU A 365 -14.23 -6.55 9.34
CA LEU A 365 -14.75 -7.73 8.67
C LEU A 365 -13.67 -8.58 8.01
N ASN A 366 -12.68 -7.92 7.39
CA ASN A 366 -11.57 -8.63 6.76
C ASN A 366 -10.77 -9.47 7.78
N LYS A 367 -10.59 -8.99 9.01
CA LYS A 367 -9.92 -9.77 10.06
C LYS A 367 -10.73 -11.00 10.49
N GLU A 368 -12.03 -10.85 10.70
CA GLU A 368 -12.91 -11.98 10.98
C GLU A 368 -12.85 -13.05 9.87
N LEU A 369 -12.83 -12.60 8.59
CA LEU A 369 -12.71 -13.52 7.45
C LEU A 369 -11.31 -14.16 7.34
N GLN A 370 -10.25 -13.43 7.69
CA GLN A 370 -8.88 -13.99 7.73
C GLN A 370 -8.79 -15.15 8.74
N ASP A 371 -9.45 -15.01 9.90
CA ASP A 371 -9.43 -16.03 10.93
C ASP A 371 -10.32 -17.22 10.55
N ILE A 372 -11.46 -16.99 9.89
CA ILE A 372 -12.38 -18.06 9.43
C ILE A 372 -11.77 -18.90 8.32
N PHE A 373 -11.15 -18.25 7.34
CA PHE A 373 -10.65 -18.89 6.11
C PHE A 373 -9.14 -19.14 6.12
N GLU A 374 -8.43 -18.74 7.18
CA GLU A 374 -6.95 -18.77 7.25
C GLU A 374 -6.30 -18.08 6.05
N TYR A 375 -6.99 -17.08 5.48
CA TYR A 375 -6.60 -16.39 4.26
C TYR A 375 -6.16 -14.97 4.52
N ARG A 376 -4.94 -14.62 4.12
CA ARG A 376 -4.39 -13.26 4.21
C ARG A 376 -4.28 -12.63 2.82
N PRO A 377 -5.11 -11.63 2.48
CA PRO A 377 -5.16 -11.04 1.14
C PRO A 377 -3.79 -10.60 0.62
N GLY A 378 -3.42 -11.11 -0.56
CA GLY A 378 -2.22 -10.72 -1.28
C GLY A 378 -0.88 -11.11 -0.65
N MET A 379 -0.88 -12.05 0.33
CA MET A 379 0.35 -12.58 0.92
C MET A 379 0.86 -13.81 0.18
N ASP A 380 -0.06 -14.62 -0.35
CA ASP A 380 0.22 -15.81 -1.14
C ASP A 380 -0.44 -15.67 -2.52
N GLY A 381 0.34 -15.86 -3.58
CA GLY A 381 -0.13 -15.75 -4.97
C GLY A 381 -1.01 -16.90 -5.42
N ASP A 382 -0.84 -18.08 -4.82
CA ASP A 382 -1.50 -19.32 -5.22
C ASP A 382 -2.78 -19.58 -4.42
N ALA A 383 -2.90 -19.05 -3.21
CA ALA A 383 -4.08 -19.24 -2.37
C ALA A 383 -5.32 -18.57 -3.00
N PRO A 384 -6.39 -19.33 -3.30
CA PRO A 384 -7.59 -18.78 -3.93
C PRO A 384 -8.37 -17.86 -2.98
N PRO A 385 -8.97 -16.77 -3.49
CA PRO A 385 -9.80 -15.89 -2.66
C PRO A 385 -11.07 -16.59 -2.18
N PRO A 386 -11.36 -16.63 -0.87
CA PRO A 386 -12.37 -17.52 -0.30
C PRO A 386 -13.81 -17.25 -0.77
N LEU A 387 -14.21 -15.97 -0.92
CA LEU A 387 -15.58 -15.65 -1.32
C LEU A 387 -15.83 -15.67 -2.84
N THR A 388 -14.79 -15.93 -3.65
CA THR A 388 -14.90 -16.00 -5.11
C THR A 388 -14.54 -17.38 -5.66
N THR A 389 -14.30 -18.34 -4.79
CA THR A 389 -14.00 -19.73 -5.13
C THR A 389 -14.99 -20.66 -4.44
N VAL A 390 -15.23 -21.79 -5.07
CA VAL A 390 -16.10 -22.85 -4.54
C VAL A 390 -15.28 -24.13 -4.56
N ALA A 391 -15.12 -24.76 -3.40
CA ALA A 391 -14.50 -26.08 -3.32
C ALA A 391 -15.51 -27.16 -3.75
N GLU A 392 -15.01 -28.25 -4.34
CA GLU A 392 -15.87 -29.34 -4.82
C GLU A 392 -16.78 -29.91 -3.71
N GLN A 393 -16.27 -29.94 -2.48
CA GLN A 393 -17.02 -30.39 -1.30
C GLN A 393 -18.19 -29.47 -0.95
N GLU A 394 -18.13 -28.20 -1.29
CA GLU A 394 -19.20 -27.21 -1.02
C GLU A 394 -20.36 -27.34 -2.02
N LEU A 395 -20.14 -28.04 -3.11
CA LEU A 395 -21.18 -28.34 -4.11
C LEU A 395 -22.06 -29.53 -3.68
N SER A 396 -21.68 -30.24 -2.62
CA SER A 396 -22.47 -31.35 -2.08
C SER A 396 -23.62 -30.82 -1.23
N ILE A 397 -24.85 -31.21 -1.58
CA ILE A 397 -26.09 -30.84 -0.85
C ILE A 397 -26.08 -31.41 0.57
N ASP A 398 -25.31 -32.48 0.81
CA ASP A 398 -25.22 -33.17 2.08
C ASP A 398 -24.14 -32.60 3.03
N THR A 399 -23.37 -31.62 2.59
CA THR A 399 -22.35 -30.99 3.41
C THR A 399 -23.02 -29.91 4.29
N PRO A 400 -23.07 -30.07 5.63
CA PRO A 400 -23.59 -29.01 6.51
C PRO A 400 -22.77 -27.75 6.26
N CYS A 401 -23.45 -26.63 6.08
CA CYS A 401 -22.80 -25.34 5.90
C CYS A 401 -21.77 -25.13 7.04
N ALA A 402 -20.49 -25.06 6.68
CA ALA A 402 -19.39 -24.94 7.64
C ALA A 402 -19.36 -23.61 8.39
N ILE A 403 -20.29 -22.71 8.09
CA ILE A 403 -20.55 -21.52 8.88
C ILE A 403 -21.29 -21.97 10.13
N GLY A 404 -20.52 -22.34 11.15
CA GLY A 404 -21.04 -22.65 12.48
C GLY A 404 -21.72 -21.43 13.09
N ILE A 405 -22.99 -21.24 12.73
CA ILE A 405 -23.91 -20.51 13.58
C ILE A 405 -24.05 -21.40 14.83
N LYS A 406 -23.26 -21.13 15.87
CA LYS A 406 -23.53 -21.68 17.20
C LYS A 406 -24.94 -21.24 17.54
N SER A 407 -25.90 -22.14 17.37
CA SER A 407 -27.24 -21.96 17.91
C SER A 407 -27.10 -21.80 19.42
N SER A 408 -27.26 -20.59 19.92
CA SER A 408 -27.53 -20.36 21.31
C SER A 408 -28.94 -20.88 21.58
N ALA A 409 -29.05 -22.19 21.75
CA ALA A 409 -30.21 -22.82 22.35
C ALA A 409 -29.80 -23.25 23.75
N GLY A 410 -30.35 -22.55 24.77
CA GLY A 410 -30.18 -22.86 26.19
C GLY A 410 -30.48 -21.64 27.02
#